data_7e6d5c8b7688b128c3535041bc0a1305
#
_entry.id   7e6d5c8b7688b128c3535041bc0a1305
#
_cell.length_a   1.000
_cell.length_b   1.000
_cell.length_c   1.000
_cell.angle_alpha   90.00
_cell.angle_beta   90.00
_cell.angle_gamma   90.00
#
_symmetry.space_group_name_H-M   'P 1'
#
loop_
_entity.id
_entity.type
_entity.pdbx_description
1 polymer ?
#
loop_
_entity_poly.entity_id
_entity_poly.type
_entity_poly.pdbx_seq_one_letter_code
_entity_poly.pdbx_strand_id
1 'polypeptide(L)'
;MEQMELMKQALSDASRAIDNGETVDWSQMLTLVNLNEMEQKLKKQYLNSSNITARITLHNEFSQNSQCWFSWVYQQCQIRSGERVLELGCGDASLWTENMDLVPSDVTVVLSDISDGMVRDVKKSVGTKDQRFQYEVMDAHHINAPDHSVDLVIANHVLFYCEDLPKVCQEVVRVLKPGGRFVCSTYGDDHMKEISQLVQEFDDRILLSADRLYERFGKENGAELLDKFFCQVQWQQYEDSLNVTDSEALIAYVLSCHGNQNRYIVNRYKDFQTFVEKKTSKGFHITKDAGVFLAMV
;
A
#
# COMPACT_ATOMS: atom_id res chain seq x y z
N MET A 1 -22.25 -16.41 4.74
CA MET A 1 -23.42 -17.28 4.43
C MET A 1 -23.49 -18.47 5.38
N GLU A 2 -22.39 -19.19 5.55
CA GLU A 2 -22.33 -20.41 6.37
C GLU A 2 -22.72 -20.22 7.86
N GLN A 3 -22.26 -19.13 8.49
CA GLN A 3 -22.55 -18.82 9.89
C GLN A 3 -24.00 -18.41 10.14
N MET A 4 -24.63 -17.71 9.20
CA MET A 4 -26.04 -17.34 9.26
C MET A 4 -26.97 -18.55 9.07
N GLU A 5 -26.54 -19.53 8.27
CA GLU A 5 -27.24 -20.79 8.13
C GLU A 5 -27.10 -21.66 9.40
N LEU A 6 -25.92 -21.69 10.02
CA LEU A 6 -25.70 -22.36 11.31
C LEU A 6 -26.53 -21.73 12.44
N MET A 7 -26.65 -20.40 12.50
CA MET A 7 -27.54 -19.73 13.45
C MET A 7 -29.01 -20.04 13.21
N LYS A 8 -29.48 -20.05 11.97
CA LYS A 8 -30.84 -20.43 11.62
C LYS A 8 -31.13 -21.88 12.00
N GLN A 9 -30.18 -22.78 11.73
CA GLN A 9 -30.31 -24.19 12.09
C GLN A 9 -30.38 -24.36 13.61
N ALA A 10 -29.47 -23.69 14.39
CA ALA A 10 -29.48 -23.76 15.85
C ALA A 10 -30.78 -23.19 16.46
N LEU A 11 -31.34 -22.11 15.89
CA LEU A 11 -32.64 -21.57 16.29
C LEU A 11 -33.80 -22.55 15.99
N SER A 12 -33.77 -23.18 14.83
CA SER A 12 -34.80 -24.19 14.44
C SER A 12 -34.74 -25.39 15.35
N ASP A 13 -33.53 -25.87 15.69
CA ASP A 13 -33.39 -27.06 16.56
C ASP A 13 -33.78 -26.74 18.00
N ALA A 14 -33.45 -25.52 18.49
CA ALA A 14 -33.90 -25.03 19.80
C ALA A 14 -35.43 -24.91 19.87
N SER A 15 -36.09 -24.38 18.82
CA SER A 15 -37.55 -24.29 18.77
C SER A 15 -38.18 -25.66 18.82
N ARG A 16 -37.63 -26.64 18.07
CA ARG A 16 -38.15 -28.02 18.05
C ARG A 16 -37.99 -28.72 19.41
N ALA A 17 -36.84 -28.48 20.09
CA ALA A 17 -36.62 -29.03 21.43
C ALA A 17 -37.61 -28.46 22.46
N ILE A 18 -37.90 -27.15 22.39
CA ILE A 18 -38.91 -26.50 23.24
C ILE A 18 -40.29 -27.09 23.02
N ASP A 19 -40.71 -27.27 21.74
CA ASP A 19 -41.99 -27.84 21.36
C ASP A 19 -42.14 -29.29 21.85
N ASN A 20 -41.04 -30.04 21.95
CA ASN A 20 -41.00 -31.41 22.47
C ASN A 20 -40.87 -31.47 24.01
N GLY A 21 -40.77 -30.36 24.72
CA GLY A 21 -40.58 -30.32 26.17
C GLY A 21 -39.16 -30.69 26.62
N GLU A 22 -38.20 -30.63 25.74
CA GLU A 22 -36.77 -30.92 26.00
C GLU A 22 -36.02 -29.69 26.48
N THR A 23 -34.93 -29.88 27.23
CA THR A 23 -34.04 -28.78 27.64
C THR A 23 -33.14 -28.37 26.48
N VAL A 24 -33.12 -27.08 26.15
CA VAL A 24 -32.28 -26.52 25.09
C VAL A 24 -30.88 -26.23 25.63
N ASP A 25 -29.84 -26.76 24.97
CA ASP A 25 -28.46 -26.36 25.21
C ASP A 25 -28.12 -25.08 24.40
N TRP A 26 -28.12 -23.95 25.09
CA TRP A 26 -27.84 -22.65 24.50
C TRP A 26 -26.32 -22.36 24.29
N SER A 27 -25.45 -23.31 24.69
CA SER A 27 -23.97 -23.06 24.65
C SER A 27 -23.44 -22.84 23.22
N GLN A 28 -23.97 -23.60 22.25
CA GLN A 28 -23.61 -23.44 20.84
C GLN A 28 -24.10 -22.10 20.28
N MET A 29 -25.28 -21.66 20.65
CA MET A 29 -25.90 -20.44 20.19
C MET A 29 -25.19 -19.20 20.79
N LEU A 30 -24.83 -19.25 22.09
CA LEU A 30 -24.01 -18.24 22.76
C LEU A 30 -22.62 -18.12 22.12
N THR A 31 -22.03 -19.25 21.73
CA THR A 31 -20.75 -19.27 21.01
C THR A 31 -20.87 -18.61 19.64
N LEU A 32 -21.93 -18.88 18.88
CA LEU A 32 -22.18 -18.27 17.58
C LEU A 32 -22.48 -16.77 17.67
N VAL A 33 -23.23 -16.34 18.70
CA VAL A 33 -23.52 -14.92 18.97
C VAL A 33 -22.23 -14.18 19.35
N ASN A 34 -21.42 -14.73 20.27
CA ASN A 34 -20.14 -14.16 20.66
C ASN A 34 -19.15 -14.04 19.50
N LEU A 35 -19.10 -15.04 18.61
CA LEU A 35 -18.30 -15.00 17.40
C LEU A 35 -18.78 -13.90 16.45
N ASN A 36 -20.09 -13.74 16.28
CA ASN A 36 -20.64 -12.68 15.41
C ASN A 36 -20.38 -11.27 15.97
N GLU A 37 -20.53 -11.06 17.29
CA GLU A 37 -20.20 -9.80 17.95
C GLU A 37 -18.72 -9.48 17.82
N MET A 38 -17.85 -10.47 18.01
CA MET A 38 -16.41 -10.34 17.86
C MET A 38 -16.03 -10.04 16.40
N GLU A 39 -16.63 -10.74 15.43
CA GLU A 39 -16.45 -10.46 14.01
C GLU A 39 -16.89 -9.05 13.64
N GLN A 40 -18.05 -8.60 14.15
CA GLN A 40 -18.53 -7.21 13.95
C GLN A 40 -17.61 -6.17 14.58
N LYS A 41 -17.09 -6.45 15.78
CA LYS A 41 -16.12 -5.60 16.47
C LYS A 41 -14.82 -5.49 15.69
N LEU A 42 -14.29 -6.61 15.20
CA LEU A 42 -13.09 -6.65 14.37
C LEU A 42 -13.30 -5.93 13.02
N LYS A 43 -14.42 -6.18 12.36
CA LYS A 43 -14.79 -5.43 11.15
C LYS A 43 -14.85 -3.94 11.41
N LYS A 44 -15.46 -3.51 12.51
CA LYS A 44 -15.55 -2.09 12.88
C LYS A 44 -14.19 -1.49 13.24
N GLN A 45 -13.32 -2.24 13.88
CA GLN A 45 -12.01 -1.81 14.34
C GLN A 45 -10.98 -1.77 13.20
N TYR A 46 -10.97 -2.78 12.32
CA TYR A 46 -9.90 -2.98 11.33
C TYR A 46 -10.33 -2.78 9.87
N LEU A 47 -11.63 -2.89 9.54
CA LEU A 47 -12.11 -2.74 8.17
C LEU A 47 -12.70 -1.37 7.85
N ASN A 48 -13.04 -0.57 8.88
CA ASN A 48 -13.60 0.78 8.70
C ASN A 48 -12.65 1.93 9.05
N SER A 49 -11.60 1.69 9.85
CA SER A 49 -10.51 2.64 9.98
C SER A 49 -9.50 2.33 8.89
N SER A 50 -9.29 3.26 8.01
CA SER A 50 -8.50 3.16 6.80
C SER A 50 -7.41 2.07 6.86
N ASN A 51 -7.52 1.04 6.04
CA ASN A 51 -6.48 0.02 5.82
C ASN A 51 -5.10 0.67 5.54
N ILE A 52 -5.12 1.89 5.02
CA ILE A 52 -3.96 2.75 4.80
C ILE A 52 -3.30 3.13 6.12
N THR A 53 -4.06 3.52 7.15
CA THR A 53 -3.49 3.92 8.45
C THR A 53 -2.72 2.78 9.11
N ALA A 54 -3.26 1.55 9.14
CA ALA A 54 -2.56 0.41 9.72
C ALA A 54 -1.23 0.10 9.00
N ARG A 55 -1.20 0.27 7.67
CA ARG A 55 0.02 0.11 6.87
C ARG A 55 1.04 1.20 7.15
N ILE A 56 0.61 2.46 7.15
CA ILE A 56 1.46 3.61 7.47
C ILE A 56 2.03 3.47 8.89
N THR A 57 1.21 3.12 9.88
CA THR A 57 1.63 2.93 11.27
C THR A 57 2.74 1.88 11.38
N LEU A 58 2.57 0.70 10.76
CA LEU A 58 3.59 -0.35 10.81
C LEU A 58 4.93 0.13 10.26
N HIS A 59 4.91 0.84 9.12
CA HIS A 59 6.13 1.36 8.51
C HIS A 59 6.77 2.49 9.34
N ASN A 60 5.99 3.40 9.87
CA ASN A 60 6.52 4.58 10.57
C ASN A 60 7.03 4.24 11.97
N GLU A 61 6.37 3.33 12.70
CA GLU A 61 6.71 3.04 14.09
C GLU A 61 7.84 2.01 14.23
N PHE A 62 8.01 1.11 13.26
CA PHE A 62 8.95 -0.01 13.38
C PHE A 62 10.10 0.00 12.38
N SER A 63 10.18 1.01 11.50
CA SER A 63 11.31 1.21 10.57
C SER A 63 12.62 1.36 11.35
N GLN A 64 13.67 0.70 10.86
CA GLN A 64 15.02 0.79 11.40
C GLN A 64 15.84 1.88 10.70
N ASN A 65 15.32 2.48 9.61
CA ASN A 65 15.92 3.63 8.98
C ASN A 65 15.37 4.92 9.60
N SER A 66 16.27 5.81 10.05
CA SER A 66 15.90 7.11 10.62
C SER A 66 15.35 8.09 9.56
N GLN A 67 15.68 7.87 8.28
CA GLN A 67 15.15 8.65 7.18
C GLN A 67 13.86 8.00 6.67
N CYS A 68 12.73 8.73 6.69
CA CYS A 68 11.49 8.19 6.17
C CYS A 68 11.51 8.01 4.64
N TRP A 69 10.66 7.11 4.14
CA TRP A 69 10.56 6.77 2.72
C TRP A 69 10.40 8.00 1.81
N PHE A 70 9.45 8.87 2.11
CA PHE A 70 9.17 10.02 1.25
C PHE A 70 10.30 11.05 1.23
N SER A 71 10.99 11.25 2.34
CA SER A 71 12.18 12.14 2.37
C SER A 71 13.34 11.51 1.60
N TRP A 72 13.50 10.19 1.66
CA TRP A 72 14.50 9.50 0.87
C TRP A 72 14.19 9.55 -0.64
N VAL A 73 12.95 9.27 -1.05
CA VAL A 73 12.53 9.38 -2.47
C VAL A 73 12.70 10.80 -2.98
N TYR A 74 12.31 11.81 -2.18
CA TYR A 74 12.49 13.22 -2.54
C TYR A 74 13.96 13.55 -2.83
N GLN A 75 14.88 13.05 -2.01
CA GLN A 75 16.32 13.23 -2.27
C GLN A 75 16.77 12.56 -3.57
N GLN A 76 16.24 11.37 -3.90
CA GLN A 76 16.55 10.71 -5.16
C GLN A 76 16.07 11.51 -6.38
N CYS A 77 14.98 12.27 -6.24
CA CYS A 77 14.46 13.13 -7.30
C CYS A 77 15.41 14.27 -7.68
N GLN A 78 16.31 14.71 -6.79
CA GLN A 78 17.31 15.78 -7.02
C GLN A 78 16.70 17.00 -7.71
N ILE A 79 15.56 17.48 -7.20
CA ILE A 79 14.82 18.60 -7.76
C ILE A 79 15.68 19.88 -7.72
N ARG A 80 15.72 20.59 -8.85
CA ARG A 80 16.53 21.81 -9.03
C ARG A 80 15.63 23.03 -9.17
N SER A 81 16.19 24.17 -8.84
CA SER A 81 15.59 25.49 -9.06
C SER A 81 15.16 25.67 -10.52
N GLY A 82 13.95 26.18 -10.75
CA GLY A 82 13.37 26.43 -12.06
C GLY A 82 12.87 25.22 -12.84
N GLU A 83 12.96 24.01 -12.28
CA GLU A 83 12.47 22.79 -12.96
C GLU A 83 10.95 22.72 -12.99
N ARG A 84 10.45 22.10 -14.05
CA ARG A 84 9.07 21.63 -14.17
C ARG A 84 9.00 20.14 -13.88
N VAL A 85 8.27 19.79 -12.82
CA VAL A 85 8.13 18.43 -12.32
C VAL A 85 6.70 17.95 -12.56
N LEU A 86 6.53 16.71 -13.01
CA LEU A 86 5.26 16.03 -13.11
C LEU A 86 5.29 14.80 -12.23
N GLU A 87 4.34 14.66 -11.31
CA GLU A 87 4.10 13.42 -10.59
C GLU A 87 2.87 12.71 -11.15
N LEU A 88 3.04 11.45 -11.54
CA LEU A 88 1.99 10.53 -11.98
C LEU A 88 1.54 9.70 -10.78
N GLY A 89 0.24 9.69 -10.47
CA GLY A 89 -0.31 8.97 -9.33
C GLY A 89 0.16 9.53 -7.98
N CYS A 90 -0.05 10.82 -7.73
CA CYS A 90 0.43 11.50 -6.53
C CYS A 90 -0.21 11.03 -5.22
N GLY A 91 -1.28 10.24 -5.30
CA GLY A 91 -1.98 9.69 -4.12
C GLY A 91 -2.42 10.80 -3.16
N ASP A 92 -1.97 10.73 -1.91
CA ASP A 92 -2.24 11.74 -0.87
C ASP A 92 -1.22 12.91 -0.84
N ALA A 93 -0.27 12.92 -1.79
CA ALA A 93 0.84 13.87 -1.91
C ALA A 93 1.83 13.86 -0.73
N SER A 94 1.96 12.75 -0.01
CA SER A 94 2.92 12.63 1.11
C SER A 94 4.36 12.94 0.69
N LEU A 95 4.75 12.64 -0.56
CA LEU A 95 6.07 13.01 -1.10
C LEU A 95 6.34 14.53 -0.95
N TRP A 96 5.33 15.35 -1.12
CA TRP A 96 5.44 16.80 -1.07
C TRP A 96 5.15 17.39 0.30
N THR A 97 4.11 16.91 0.97
CA THR A 97 3.72 17.43 2.29
C THR A 97 4.80 17.19 3.34
N GLU A 98 5.51 16.08 3.26
CA GLU A 98 6.61 15.75 4.17
C GLU A 98 7.93 16.50 3.84
N ASN A 99 8.05 17.07 2.62
CA ASN A 99 9.26 17.75 2.16
C ASN A 99 9.00 19.20 1.73
N MET A 100 7.89 19.80 2.12
CA MET A 100 7.42 21.10 1.64
C MET A 100 8.47 22.22 1.76
N ASP A 101 9.22 22.22 2.85
CA ASP A 101 10.26 23.23 3.13
C ASP A 101 11.51 23.05 2.25
N LEU A 102 11.68 21.90 1.62
CA LEU A 102 12.81 21.59 0.73
C LEU A 102 12.48 21.91 -0.74
N VAL A 103 11.19 22.11 -1.07
CA VAL A 103 10.77 22.38 -2.46
C VAL A 103 11.22 23.77 -2.87
N PRO A 104 12.06 23.92 -3.93
CA PRO A 104 12.52 25.24 -4.38
C PRO A 104 11.36 26.18 -4.71
N SER A 105 11.55 27.48 -4.44
CA SER A 105 10.48 28.48 -4.57
C SER A 105 10.03 28.75 -6.01
N ASP A 106 10.87 28.44 -6.97
CA ASP A 106 10.69 28.71 -8.41
C ASP A 106 10.41 27.44 -9.24
N VAL A 107 10.21 26.30 -8.58
CA VAL A 107 9.82 25.05 -9.24
C VAL A 107 8.33 25.08 -9.59
N THR A 108 7.96 24.41 -10.65
CA THR A 108 6.54 24.12 -10.97
C THR A 108 6.29 22.63 -10.86
N VAL A 109 5.35 22.21 -10.01
CA VAL A 109 5.00 20.82 -9.78
C VAL A 109 3.57 20.57 -10.21
N VAL A 110 3.37 19.64 -11.13
CA VAL A 110 2.04 19.15 -11.50
C VAL A 110 1.81 17.83 -10.75
N LEU A 111 0.87 17.85 -9.81
CA LEU A 111 0.40 16.68 -9.08
C LEU A 111 -0.77 16.05 -9.82
N SER A 112 -0.60 14.84 -10.31
CA SER A 112 -1.64 14.17 -11.09
C SER A 112 -2.00 12.80 -10.53
N ASP A 113 -3.26 12.43 -10.70
CA ASP A 113 -3.78 11.10 -10.38
C ASP A 113 -4.91 10.77 -11.35
N ILE A 114 -5.14 9.49 -11.63
CA ILE A 114 -6.26 9.05 -12.45
C ILE A 114 -7.60 9.26 -11.74
N SER A 115 -7.58 9.29 -10.42
CA SER A 115 -8.75 9.50 -9.56
C SER A 115 -9.00 10.98 -9.30
N ASP A 116 -10.12 11.50 -9.81
CA ASP A 116 -10.60 12.86 -9.49
C ASP A 116 -10.78 13.07 -7.97
N GLY A 117 -11.17 12.00 -7.24
CA GLY A 117 -11.28 12.04 -5.78
C GLY A 117 -9.92 12.32 -5.11
N MET A 118 -8.86 11.62 -5.53
CA MET A 118 -7.49 11.82 -5.02
C MET A 118 -7.02 13.24 -5.32
N VAL A 119 -7.18 13.71 -6.56
CA VAL A 119 -6.80 15.08 -6.95
C VAL A 119 -7.51 16.14 -6.10
N ARG A 120 -8.81 15.96 -5.80
CA ARG A 120 -9.55 16.87 -4.91
C ARG A 120 -9.01 16.85 -3.48
N ASP A 121 -8.64 15.69 -2.95
CA ASP A 121 -8.15 15.57 -1.58
C ASP A 121 -6.72 16.12 -1.46
N VAL A 122 -5.86 15.88 -2.43
CA VAL A 122 -4.52 16.50 -2.53
C VAL A 122 -4.61 18.02 -2.58
N LYS A 123 -5.54 18.56 -3.37
CA LYS A 123 -5.77 20.00 -3.45
C LYS A 123 -6.21 20.62 -2.12
N LYS A 124 -6.84 19.86 -1.24
CA LYS A 124 -7.16 20.32 0.13
C LYS A 124 -5.94 20.23 1.05
N SER A 125 -5.14 19.14 0.98
CA SER A 125 -4.02 18.92 1.87
C SER A 125 -2.82 19.81 1.56
N VAL A 126 -2.41 19.92 0.30
CA VAL A 126 -1.31 20.80 -0.15
C VAL A 126 -1.75 22.26 -0.20
N GLY A 127 -3.03 22.50 -0.58
CA GLY A 127 -3.63 23.83 -0.67
C GLY A 127 -3.50 24.45 -2.06
N THR A 128 -4.25 25.55 -2.26
CA THR A 128 -4.32 26.26 -3.56
C THR A 128 -3.59 27.60 -3.55
N LYS A 129 -3.00 27.97 -2.43
CA LYS A 129 -2.29 29.27 -2.29
C LYS A 129 -0.85 29.19 -2.75
N ASP A 130 -0.25 27.99 -2.68
CA ASP A 130 1.11 27.76 -3.13
C ASP A 130 1.13 27.62 -4.66
N GLN A 131 1.66 28.65 -5.33
CA GLN A 131 1.70 28.74 -6.79
C GLN A 131 2.65 27.74 -7.44
N ARG A 132 3.49 27.05 -6.65
CA ARG A 132 4.37 25.99 -7.15
C ARG A 132 3.58 24.78 -7.61
N PHE A 133 2.40 24.52 -7.03
CA PHE A 133 1.62 23.29 -7.24
C PHE A 133 0.41 23.50 -8.15
N GLN A 134 0.29 22.64 -9.13
CA GLN A 134 -0.86 22.49 -10.04
C GLN A 134 -1.44 21.09 -9.87
N TYR A 135 -2.72 20.92 -10.15
CA TYR A 135 -3.46 19.67 -9.88
C TYR A 135 -4.22 19.25 -11.11
N GLU A 136 -4.03 18.00 -11.57
CA GLU A 136 -4.63 17.53 -12.80
C GLU A 136 -5.12 16.08 -12.68
N VAL A 137 -6.31 15.78 -13.18
CA VAL A 137 -6.75 14.40 -13.38
C VAL A 137 -6.09 13.89 -14.66
N MET A 138 -5.27 12.84 -14.56
CA MET A 138 -4.44 12.40 -15.67
C MET A 138 -4.24 10.87 -15.63
N ASP A 139 -4.37 10.25 -16.79
CA ASP A 139 -3.96 8.87 -17.02
C ASP A 139 -2.50 8.83 -17.48
N ALA A 140 -1.67 8.04 -16.82
CA ALA A 140 -0.25 7.89 -17.16
C ALA A 140 -0.03 7.37 -18.60
N HIS A 141 -1.02 6.70 -19.20
CA HIS A 141 -0.98 6.26 -20.60
C HIS A 141 -1.20 7.41 -21.61
N HIS A 142 -1.67 8.58 -21.15
CA HIS A 142 -1.97 9.76 -21.97
C HIS A 142 -1.64 11.03 -21.18
N ILE A 143 -0.36 11.38 -21.13
CA ILE A 143 0.11 12.53 -20.36
C ILE A 143 -0.27 13.84 -21.07
N ASN A 144 -1.09 14.66 -20.41
CA ASN A 144 -1.52 15.96 -20.90
C ASN A 144 -0.44 17.03 -20.72
N ALA A 145 0.72 16.83 -21.34
CA ALA A 145 1.80 17.80 -21.39
C ALA A 145 2.42 17.85 -22.80
N PRO A 146 2.92 19.01 -23.25
CA PRO A 146 3.63 19.12 -24.52
C PRO A 146 4.89 18.26 -24.55
N ASP A 147 5.33 17.89 -25.75
CA ASP A 147 6.61 17.22 -25.94
C ASP A 147 7.74 18.07 -25.38
N HIS A 148 8.72 17.41 -24.74
CA HIS A 148 9.93 18.06 -24.22
C HIS A 148 9.68 19.27 -23.32
N SER A 149 8.66 19.20 -22.47
CA SER A 149 8.23 20.30 -21.59
C SER A 149 8.52 20.11 -20.11
N VAL A 150 8.91 18.90 -19.69
CA VAL A 150 9.08 18.49 -18.29
C VAL A 150 10.54 18.12 -18.04
N ASP A 151 11.10 18.56 -16.92
CA ASP A 151 12.48 18.25 -16.52
C ASP A 151 12.58 16.95 -15.73
N LEU A 152 11.53 16.63 -14.94
CA LEU A 152 11.46 15.47 -14.08
C LEU A 152 10.05 14.90 -14.08
N VAL A 153 9.92 13.59 -14.33
CA VAL A 153 8.69 12.82 -14.08
C VAL A 153 8.93 11.92 -12.87
N ILE A 154 7.95 11.85 -11.97
CA ILE A 154 7.96 10.98 -10.79
C ILE A 154 6.76 10.03 -10.88
N ALA A 155 6.96 8.75 -10.53
CA ALA A 155 5.90 7.75 -10.40
C ALA A 155 6.16 6.90 -9.16
N ASN A 156 5.67 7.36 -8.00
CA ASN A 156 5.94 6.71 -6.71
C ASN A 156 4.90 5.62 -6.41
N HIS A 157 5.29 4.35 -6.52
CA HIS A 157 4.42 3.16 -6.37
C HIS A 157 3.20 3.14 -7.30
N VAL A 158 3.39 3.47 -8.58
CA VAL A 158 2.32 3.62 -9.57
C VAL A 158 2.41 2.59 -10.69
N LEU A 159 3.60 2.36 -11.25
CA LEU A 159 3.75 1.65 -12.52
C LEU A 159 3.16 0.23 -12.51
N PHE A 160 3.25 -0.49 -11.42
CA PHE A 160 2.68 -1.84 -11.33
C PHE A 160 1.13 -1.88 -11.37
N TYR A 161 0.46 -0.72 -11.33
CA TYR A 161 -0.99 -0.60 -11.57
C TYR A 161 -1.33 -0.30 -13.03
N CYS A 162 -0.33 0.10 -13.84
CA CYS A 162 -0.55 0.42 -15.25
C CYS A 162 -0.65 -0.87 -16.08
N GLU A 163 -1.62 -0.90 -17.01
CA GLU A 163 -1.85 -2.08 -17.87
C GLU A 163 -0.84 -2.15 -19.01
N ASP A 164 -0.51 -1.01 -19.64
CA ASP A 164 0.43 -0.89 -20.77
C ASP A 164 1.65 -0.06 -20.39
N LEU A 165 2.61 -0.70 -19.72
CA LEU A 165 3.86 -0.07 -19.28
C LEU A 165 4.71 0.50 -20.43
N PRO A 166 4.86 -0.17 -21.60
CA PRO A 166 5.51 0.41 -22.75
C PRO A 166 4.89 1.74 -23.19
N LYS A 167 3.56 1.84 -23.18
CA LYS A 167 2.86 3.08 -23.53
C LYS A 167 3.15 4.20 -22.51
N VAL A 168 3.13 3.88 -21.22
CA VAL A 168 3.50 4.85 -20.17
C VAL A 168 4.93 5.33 -20.36
N CYS A 169 5.89 4.43 -20.60
CA CYS A 169 7.29 4.81 -20.84
C CYS A 169 7.44 5.71 -22.07
N GLN A 170 6.70 5.42 -23.17
CA GLN A 170 6.69 6.29 -24.36
C GLN A 170 6.18 7.70 -24.05
N GLU A 171 5.11 7.83 -23.29
CA GLU A 171 4.57 9.12 -22.88
C GLU A 171 5.53 9.89 -21.98
N VAL A 172 6.17 9.20 -21.01
CA VAL A 172 7.19 9.80 -20.14
C VAL A 172 8.36 10.34 -20.97
N VAL A 173 8.89 9.54 -21.90
CA VAL A 173 9.97 9.97 -22.79
C VAL A 173 9.54 11.15 -23.66
N ARG A 174 8.32 11.12 -24.19
CA ARG A 174 7.77 12.19 -25.04
C ARG A 174 7.76 13.55 -24.31
N VAL A 175 7.30 13.56 -23.06
CA VAL A 175 7.17 14.82 -22.31
C VAL A 175 8.48 15.31 -21.70
N LEU A 176 9.44 14.41 -21.46
CA LEU A 176 10.74 14.78 -20.89
C LEU A 176 11.58 15.60 -21.89
N LYS A 177 12.21 16.65 -21.41
CA LYS A 177 13.24 17.39 -22.13
C LYS A 177 14.46 16.49 -22.36
N PRO A 178 15.29 16.78 -23.39
CA PRO A 178 16.61 16.15 -23.52
C PRO A 178 17.41 16.29 -22.23
N GLY A 179 17.90 15.16 -21.67
CA GLY A 179 18.55 15.09 -20.37
C GLY A 179 17.60 15.15 -19.16
N GLY A 180 16.29 15.07 -19.42
CA GLY A 180 15.26 14.95 -18.39
C GLY A 180 15.34 13.60 -17.64
N ARG A 181 14.76 13.55 -16.44
CA ARG A 181 14.85 12.41 -15.53
C ARG A 181 13.48 11.79 -15.27
N PHE A 182 13.49 10.48 -15.12
CA PHE A 182 12.35 9.73 -14.63
C PHE A 182 12.74 9.00 -13.35
N VAL A 183 11.98 9.22 -12.28
CA VAL A 183 12.17 8.56 -10.97
C VAL A 183 10.90 7.76 -10.68
N CYS A 184 11.03 6.43 -10.65
CA CYS A 184 9.88 5.59 -10.33
C CYS A 184 10.23 4.56 -9.27
N SER A 185 9.37 4.44 -8.27
CA SER A 185 9.57 3.50 -7.18
C SER A 185 8.78 2.21 -7.36
N THR A 186 9.35 1.15 -6.81
CA THR A 186 8.73 -0.17 -6.72
C THR A 186 9.37 -0.99 -5.61
N TYR A 187 9.00 -2.25 -5.51
CA TYR A 187 9.54 -3.21 -4.56
C TYR A 187 9.86 -4.55 -5.26
N GLY A 188 10.71 -5.34 -4.63
CA GLY A 188 11.10 -6.67 -5.08
C GLY A 188 10.26 -7.80 -4.48
N ASP A 189 10.57 -9.01 -4.88
CA ASP A 189 9.87 -10.24 -4.46
C ASP A 189 10.10 -10.59 -2.98
N ASP A 190 11.19 -10.09 -2.39
CA ASP A 190 11.51 -10.26 -0.98
C ASP A 190 10.81 -9.26 -0.04
N HIS A 191 10.07 -8.28 -0.60
CA HIS A 191 9.44 -7.23 0.19
C HIS A 191 8.39 -7.78 1.14
N MET A 192 8.63 -7.62 2.46
CA MET A 192 7.73 -8.02 3.55
C MET A 192 7.38 -9.53 3.55
N LYS A 193 8.26 -10.37 3.00
CA LYS A 193 8.05 -11.82 2.86
C LYS A 193 7.76 -12.52 4.19
N GLU A 194 8.33 -12.02 5.29
CA GLU A 194 8.20 -12.62 6.62
C GLU A 194 6.75 -12.54 7.13
N ILE A 195 5.96 -11.54 6.69
CA ILE A 195 4.53 -11.46 7.04
C ILE A 195 3.74 -12.56 6.31
N SER A 196 4.04 -12.81 5.04
CA SER A 196 3.43 -13.93 4.30
C SER A 196 3.81 -15.28 4.92
N GLN A 197 5.06 -15.46 5.32
CA GLN A 197 5.52 -16.66 6.03
C GLN A 197 4.83 -16.83 7.38
N LEU A 198 4.68 -15.74 8.16
CA LEU A 198 3.99 -15.73 9.45
C LEU A 198 2.56 -16.25 9.34
N VAL A 199 1.78 -15.72 8.40
CA VAL A 199 0.37 -16.12 8.26
C VAL A 199 0.25 -17.54 7.70
N GLN A 200 1.13 -17.99 6.83
CA GLN A 200 1.18 -19.35 6.32
C GLN A 200 1.61 -20.37 7.38
N GLU A 201 2.45 -19.99 8.34
CA GLU A 201 2.78 -20.82 9.50
C GLU A 201 1.56 -21.00 10.44
N PHE A 202 0.69 -20.00 10.54
CA PHE A 202 -0.56 -20.09 11.28
C PHE A 202 -1.61 -20.93 10.55
N ASP A 203 -1.77 -20.71 9.24
CA ASP A 203 -2.67 -21.49 8.36
C ASP A 203 -2.17 -21.36 6.91
N ASP A 204 -1.74 -22.47 6.32
CA ASP A 204 -1.10 -22.56 5.00
C ASP A 204 -2.01 -22.11 3.82
N ARG A 205 -3.31 -22.00 4.05
CA ARG A 205 -4.29 -21.51 3.08
C ARG A 205 -4.35 -20.00 2.98
N ILE A 206 -3.72 -19.27 3.90
CA ILE A 206 -3.77 -17.81 3.91
C ILE A 206 -2.88 -17.23 2.82
N LEU A 207 -3.47 -16.36 2.00
CA LEU A 207 -2.79 -15.51 1.02
C LEU A 207 -3.13 -14.06 1.34
N LEU A 208 -2.12 -13.22 1.58
CA LEU A 208 -2.31 -11.79 1.91
C LEU A 208 -2.60 -10.93 0.69
N SER A 209 -2.17 -11.34 -0.48
CA SER A 209 -2.48 -10.72 -1.77
C SER A 209 -2.62 -11.79 -2.84
N ALA A 210 -3.63 -11.65 -3.69
CA ALA A 210 -3.78 -12.47 -4.89
C ALA A 210 -2.89 -11.95 -6.03
N ASP A 211 -2.61 -10.64 -6.03
CA ASP A 211 -1.83 -9.97 -7.06
C ASP A 211 -0.38 -9.77 -6.61
N ARG A 212 0.54 -10.31 -7.38
CA ARG A 212 1.98 -10.07 -7.23
C ARG A 212 2.35 -8.88 -8.12
N LEU A 213 2.09 -7.67 -7.62
CA LEU A 213 2.28 -6.44 -8.40
C LEU A 213 3.72 -6.26 -8.87
N TYR A 214 4.72 -6.71 -8.10
CA TYR A 214 6.13 -6.67 -8.48
C TYR A 214 6.46 -7.55 -9.71
N GLU A 215 5.63 -8.55 -10.04
CA GLU A 215 5.80 -9.32 -11.29
C GLU A 215 5.44 -8.49 -12.53
N ARG A 216 4.61 -7.45 -12.40
CA ARG A 216 4.32 -6.50 -13.48
C ARG A 216 5.42 -5.46 -13.62
N PHE A 217 5.79 -4.82 -12.52
CA PHE A 217 6.87 -3.85 -12.46
C PHE A 217 7.51 -3.91 -11.06
N GLY A 218 8.60 -4.62 -10.94
CA GLY A 218 9.35 -4.86 -9.72
C GLY A 218 10.82 -4.52 -9.89
N LYS A 219 11.57 -4.67 -8.81
CA LYS A 219 13.01 -4.52 -8.78
C LYS A 219 13.71 -5.44 -9.81
N GLU A 220 13.23 -6.69 -9.92
CA GLU A 220 13.84 -7.75 -10.71
C GLU A 220 13.65 -7.56 -12.24
N ASN A 221 12.54 -6.92 -12.65
CA ASN A 221 12.17 -6.80 -14.06
C ASN A 221 12.10 -5.37 -14.57
N GLY A 222 12.08 -4.37 -13.68
CA GLY A 222 11.88 -2.97 -14.04
C GLY A 222 13.01 -2.40 -14.91
N ALA A 223 14.27 -2.76 -14.63
CA ALA A 223 15.40 -2.30 -15.43
C ALA A 223 15.30 -2.76 -16.89
N GLU A 224 14.97 -4.04 -17.14
CA GLU A 224 14.82 -4.57 -18.51
C GLU A 224 13.76 -3.83 -19.33
N LEU A 225 12.67 -3.41 -18.66
CA LEU A 225 11.64 -2.61 -19.31
C LEU A 225 12.15 -1.20 -19.62
N LEU A 226 12.73 -0.52 -18.61
CA LEU A 226 13.14 0.88 -18.71
C LEU A 226 14.29 1.06 -19.70
N ASP A 227 15.24 0.14 -19.80
CA ASP A 227 16.37 0.17 -20.73
C ASP A 227 15.93 0.18 -22.21
N LYS A 228 14.66 -0.18 -22.51
CA LYS A 228 14.10 -0.09 -23.88
C LYS A 228 13.76 1.35 -24.29
N PHE A 229 13.63 2.25 -23.32
CA PHE A 229 13.14 3.63 -23.52
C PHE A 229 14.11 4.71 -23.07
N PHE A 230 14.96 4.41 -22.10
CA PHE A 230 15.85 5.37 -21.44
C PHE A 230 17.33 5.01 -21.69
N CYS A 231 18.20 6.05 -21.79
CA CYS A 231 19.63 5.85 -22.06
C CYS A 231 20.41 5.30 -20.86
N GLN A 232 19.97 5.64 -19.64
CA GLN A 232 20.61 5.25 -18.40
C GLN A 232 19.52 4.84 -17.41
N VAL A 233 19.65 3.64 -16.83
CA VAL A 233 18.74 3.15 -15.79
C VAL A 233 19.57 2.65 -14.61
N GLN A 234 19.28 3.14 -13.41
CA GLN A 234 19.98 2.73 -12.19
C GLN A 234 18.96 2.44 -11.10
N TRP A 235 19.15 1.34 -10.39
CA TRP A 235 18.40 1.04 -9.17
C TRP A 235 19.09 1.65 -7.95
N GLN A 236 18.30 2.31 -7.10
CA GLN A 236 18.72 2.76 -5.79
C GLN A 236 17.87 2.05 -4.73
N GLN A 237 18.53 1.26 -3.89
CA GLN A 237 17.88 0.54 -2.80
C GLN A 237 17.59 1.48 -1.63
N TYR A 238 16.39 1.41 -1.08
CA TYR A 238 16.10 2.03 0.22
C TYR A 238 16.47 1.01 1.30
N GLU A 239 17.58 1.26 1.98
CA GLU A 239 18.10 0.37 3.02
C GLU A 239 17.28 0.49 4.30
N ASP A 240 16.29 -0.38 4.47
CA ASP A 240 15.42 -0.39 5.62
C ASP A 240 14.95 -1.82 5.96
N SER A 241 14.50 -1.98 7.17
CA SER A 241 13.78 -3.15 7.67
C SER A 241 12.84 -2.72 8.79
N LEU A 242 11.87 -3.55 9.15
CA LEU A 242 11.06 -3.30 10.33
C LEU A 242 11.49 -4.27 11.43
N ASN A 243 11.44 -3.79 12.68
CA ASN A 243 11.58 -4.63 13.87
C ASN A 243 10.33 -4.48 14.74
N VAL A 244 9.32 -5.31 14.48
CA VAL A 244 8.00 -5.15 15.08
C VAL A 244 7.96 -5.79 16.46
N THR A 245 7.71 -4.99 17.49
CA THR A 245 7.59 -5.40 18.89
C THR A 245 6.14 -5.34 19.41
N ASP A 246 5.23 -4.77 18.62
CA ASP A 246 3.80 -4.68 18.92
C ASP A 246 3.01 -5.66 18.05
N SER A 247 2.39 -6.64 18.70
CA SER A 247 1.57 -7.65 18.04
C SER A 247 0.30 -7.06 17.42
N GLU A 248 -0.31 -6.05 18.05
CA GLU A 248 -1.55 -5.43 17.56
C GLU A 248 -1.30 -4.67 16.25
N ALA A 249 -0.16 -3.97 16.12
CA ALA A 249 0.22 -3.29 14.89
C ALA A 249 0.41 -4.29 13.74
N LEU A 250 1.07 -5.44 14.00
CA LEU A 250 1.27 -6.49 13.00
C LEU A 250 -0.05 -7.17 12.62
N ILE A 251 -0.92 -7.45 13.59
CA ILE A 251 -2.26 -8.00 13.35
C ILE A 251 -3.09 -7.03 12.50
N ALA A 252 -3.10 -5.74 12.86
CA ALA A 252 -3.81 -4.71 12.11
C ALA A 252 -3.33 -4.65 10.65
N TYR A 253 -2.02 -4.72 10.43
CA TYR A 253 -1.46 -4.80 9.08
C TYR A 253 -1.96 -6.02 8.32
N VAL A 254 -1.85 -7.23 8.91
CA VAL A 254 -2.32 -8.48 8.29
C VAL A 254 -3.80 -8.39 7.92
N LEU A 255 -4.66 -7.91 8.83
CA LEU A 255 -6.09 -7.80 8.59
C LEU A 255 -6.45 -6.71 7.55
N SER A 256 -5.55 -5.74 7.33
CA SER A 256 -5.71 -4.70 6.31
C SER A 256 -5.39 -5.17 4.88
N CYS A 257 -4.78 -6.34 4.72
CA CYS A 257 -4.42 -6.89 3.42
C CYS A 257 -5.65 -7.28 2.59
N HIS A 258 -5.49 -7.38 1.26
CA HIS A 258 -6.58 -7.63 0.31
C HIS A 258 -6.72 -9.11 -0.10
N GLY A 259 -6.13 -10.00 0.67
CA GLY A 259 -6.18 -11.43 0.43
C GLY A 259 -7.39 -12.13 1.07
N ASN A 260 -7.20 -13.39 1.44
CA ASN A 260 -8.23 -14.24 2.04
C ASN A 260 -8.08 -14.40 3.57
N GLN A 261 -7.13 -13.67 4.19
CA GLN A 261 -6.73 -13.81 5.60
C GLN A 261 -7.90 -13.69 6.58
N ASN A 262 -8.84 -12.77 6.31
CA ASN A 262 -9.99 -12.54 7.20
C ASN A 262 -10.86 -13.78 7.34
N ARG A 263 -10.97 -14.60 6.28
CA ARG A 263 -11.73 -15.85 6.28
C ARG A 263 -11.20 -16.87 7.29
N TYR A 264 -9.88 -16.89 7.50
CA TYR A 264 -9.22 -17.90 8.33
C TYR A 264 -8.82 -17.38 9.72
N ILE A 265 -8.67 -16.06 9.87
CA ILE A 265 -8.22 -15.45 11.12
C ILE A 265 -9.36 -15.01 12.01
N VAL A 266 -10.44 -14.40 11.48
CA VAL A 266 -11.48 -13.75 12.28
C VAL A 266 -12.10 -14.71 13.33
N ASN A 267 -12.45 -15.92 12.92
CA ASN A 267 -13.05 -16.93 13.81
C ASN A 267 -12.03 -17.59 14.76
N ARG A 268 -10.74 -17.35 14.56
CA ARG A 268 -9.62 -17.86 15.36
C ARG A 268 -8.75 -16.71 15.90
N TYR A 269 -9.34 -15.51 16.06
CA TYR A 269 -8.60 -14.30 16.38
C TYR A 269 -7.74 -14.43 17.63
N LYS A 270 -8.25 -15.04 18.72
CA LYS A 270 -7.49 -15.22 19.97
C LYS A 270 -6.27 -16.13 19.77
N ASP A 271 -6.41 -17.19 18.97
CA ASP A 271 -5.30 -18.10 18.67
C ASP A 271 -4.25 -17.37 17.83
N PHE A 272 -4.70 -16.60 16.82
CA PHE A 272 -3.82 -15.79 15.99
C PHE A 272 -3.12 -14.70 16.80
N GLN A 273 -3.83 -14.00 17.69
CA GLN A 273 -3.26 -13.00 18.58
C GLN A 273 -2.15 -13.62 19.46
N THR A 274 -2.43 -14.72 20.16
CA THR A 274 -1.43 -15.42 20.99
C THR A 274 -0.22 -15.88 20.16
N PHE A 275 -0.46 -16.36 18.93
CA PHE A 275 0.58 -16.77 18.01
C PHE A 275 1.49 -15.58 17.62
N VAL A 276 0.89 -14.43 17.24
CA VAL A 276 1.65 -13.23 16.85
C VAL A 276 2.38 -12.62 18.06
N GLU A 277 1.76 -12.54 19.23
CA GLU A 277 2.39 -12.08 20.47
C GLU A 277 3.69 -12.86 20.79
N LYS A 278 3.66 -14.18 20.61
CA LYS A 278 4.86 -15.02 20.77
C LYS A 278 5.95 -14.67 19.75
N LYS A 279 5.59 -14.37 18.51
CA LYS A 279 6.54 -14.03 17.44
C LYS A 279 7.16 -12.65 17.63
N THR A 280 6.39 -11.68 18.10
CA THR A 280 6.83 -10.28 18.30
C THR A 280 7.54 -10.05 19.65
N SER A 281 7.47 -11.00 20.58
CA SER A 281 7.99 -10.86 21.98
C SER A 281 9.47 -10.47 22.09
N LYS A 282 10.28 -10.74 21.08
CA LYS A 282 11.72 -10.39 21.00
C LYS A 282 12.04 -9.51 19.80
N GLY A 283 11.02 -8.93 19.19
CA GLY A 283 11.10 -8.25 17.90
C GLY A 283 10.91 -9.23 16.73
N PHE A 284 10.04 -8.87 15.82
CA PHE A 284 9.80 -9.61 14.57
C PHE A 284 10.39 -8.81 13.42
N HIS A 285 11.45 -9.36 12.83
CA HIS A 285 12.13 -8.73 11.71
C HIS A 285 11.32 -8.88 10.43
N ILE A 286 11.22 -7.80 9.65
CA ILE A 286 10.56 -7.77 8.34
C ILE A 286 11.48 -7.07 7.35
N THR A 287 11.77 -7.72 6.25
CA THR A 287 12.58 -7.19 5.14
C THR A 287 11.80 -6.12 4.38
N LYS A 288 12.44 -4.97 4.12
CA LYS A 288 11.93 -3.97 3.17
C LYS A 288 12.79 -3.99 1.92
N ASP A 289 12.31 -4.64 0.88
CA ASP A 289 12.97 -4.69 -0.42
C ASP A 289 12.26 -3.72 -1.37
N ALA A 290 12.56 -2.43 -1.19
CA ALA A 290 11.96 -1.34 -1.95
C ALA A 290 13.03 -0.32 -2.37
N GLY A 291 12.76 0.43 -3.42
CA GLY A 291 13.67 1.44 -3.91
C GLY A 291 13.12 2.18 -5.12
N VAL A 292 13.99 2.91 -5.79
CA VAL A 292 13.65 3.66 -7.00
C VAL A 292 14.55 3.27 -8.16
N PHE A 293 13.98 3.30 -9.36
CA PHE A 293 14.75 3.43 -10.59
C PHE A 293 14.94 4.90 -10.93
N LEU A 294 16.17 5.25 -11.26
CA LEU A 294 16.58 6.56 -11.80
C LEU A 294 16.86 6.33 -13.28
N ALA A 295 16.06 6.95 -14.17
CA ALA A 295 16.21 6.81 -15.61
C ALA A 295 16.36 8.17 -16.28
N MET A 296 17.12 8.26 -17.38
CA MET A 296 17.37 9.49 -18.13
C MET A 296 17.10 9.30 -19.61
N VAL A 297 16.59 10.34 -20.29
CA VAL A 297 16.41 10.39 -21.74
C VAL A 297 17.58 11.07 -22.44
#